data_791e12c5e62ad648b3ed27bd675d5765
#
_entry.id   791e12c5e62ad648b3ed27bd675d5765
#
_cell.length_a   1.000
_cell.length_b   1.000
_cell.length_c   1.000
_cell.angle_alpha   90.00
_cell.angle_beta   90.00
_cell.angle_gamma   90.00
#
_symmetry.space_group_name_H-M   'P 1'
#
loop_
_entity.id
_entity.type
_entity.pdbx_description
1 polymer ?
#
loop_
_entity_poly.entity_id
_entity_poly.type
_entity_poly.pdbx_seq_one_letter_code
_entity_poly.pdbx_strand_id
1 'polypeptide(L)'
;PCVSCAAAAAEITDDGWCQVCGTKQPAPEDHVVADHGWFAIVSDRGRVHRTNEDAGAVAARATGVALVVCDGVSSTDQSQHASQNAARTIIGLVDSASPARAGTAIVQAAEAAQAEIMSVTSRSSAEPPSCTMVTVVADIDGATADVCVGWLGDSRAYWLANGKATQLTRDHSWAIEQQDLGELDQATIDADKRAHSITRWLGADSHDATPEMQALSLELPGMLLVCSDGLWNYAPSDADIYDLAFGGGDDEPSLARAERLVAFANEQGGHDNITVAIADLTPQTI
;
A
#
# COMPACT_ATOMS: atom_id res chain seq x y z
N PRO A 1 -25.17 18.59 -4.69
CA PRO A 1 -25.44 19.26 -3.40
C PRO A 1 -24.41 18.84 -2.36
N CYS A 2 -24.16 19.69 -1.37
CA CYS A 2 -23.24 19.40 -0.27
C CYS A 2 -23.69 18.16 0.51
N VAL A 3 -22.75 17.24 0.79
CA VAL A 3 -23.03 15.98 1.53
C VAL A 3 -23.39 16.23 3.00
N SER A 4 -23.04 17.38 3.56
CA SER A 4 -23.29 17.71 4.97
C SER A 4 -24.55 18.54 5.20
N CYS A 5 -24.74 19.64 4.43
CA CYS A 5 -25.84 20.58 4.66
C CYS A 5 -26.83 20.66 3.50
N ALA A 6 -26.68 19.84 2.48
CA ALA A 6 -27.51 19.81 1.27
C ALA A 6 -27.54 21.14 0.46
N ALA A 7 -26.63 22.08 0.70
CA ALA A 7 -26.47 23.29 -0.11
C ALA A 7 -26.30 22.93 -1.59
N ALA A 8 -26.76 23.84 -2.47
CA ALA A 8 -26.72 23.61 -3.92
C ALA A 8 -25.29 23.42 -4.44
N ALA A 9 -25.12 22.71 -5.56
CA ALA A 9 -23.80 22.48 -6.16
C ALA A 9 -23.06 23.80 -6.50
N ALA A 10 -23.78 24.86 -6.81
CA ALA A 10 -23.21 26.21 -7.05
C ALA A 10 -22.54 26.83 -5.80
N GLU A 11 -22.82 26.30 -4.61
CA GLU A 11 -22.19 26.70 -3.35
C GLU A 11 -20.96 25.85 -3.01
N ILE A 12 -20.54 24.97 -3.91
CA ILE A 12 -19.32 24.21 -3.79
C ILE A 12 -18.25 24.88 -4.65
N THR A 13 -17.12 25.20 -4.04
CA THR A 13 -15.96 25.78 -4.74
C THR A 13 -15.31 24.74 -5.65
N ASP A 14 -14.47 25.17 -6.60
CA ASP A 14 -13.77 24.29 -7.54
C ASP A 14 -12.82 23.30 -6.81
N ASP A 15 -12.31 23.70 -5.63
CA ASP A 15 -11.50 22.86 -4.75
C ASP A 15 -12.34 22.02 -3.75
N GLY A 16 -13.65 21.94 -3.98
CA GLY A 16 -14.57 21.04 -3.30
C GLY A 16 -15.09 21.51 -1.94
N TRP A 17 -14.94 22.77 -1.55
CA TRP A 17 -15.46 23.26 -0.27
C TRP A 17 -16.87 23.84 -0.38
N CYS A 18 -17.74 23.46 0.55
CA CYS A 18 -19.05 24.06 0.68
C CYS A 18 -18.94 25.45 1.33
N GLN A 19 -19.34 26.50 0.62
CA GLN A 19 -19.31 27.89 1.12
C GLN A 19 -20.32 28.15 2.24
N VAL A 20 -21.34 27.26 2.40
CA VAL A 20 -22.38 27.43 3.42
C VAL A 20 -21.96 26.83 4.76
N CYS A 21 -21.39 25.62 4.78
CA CYS A 21 -21.06 24.92 6.03
C CYS A 21 -19.56 24.64 6.22
N GLY A 22 -18.70 24.98 5.25
CA GLY A 22 -17.26 24.75 5.33
C GLY A 22 -16.84 23.28 5.19
N THR A 23 -17.76 22.36 4.84
CA THR A 23 -17.40 20.95 4.66
C THR A 23 -16.77 20.71 3.31
N LYS A 24 -15.61 20.05 3.26
CA LYS A 24 -15.01 19.56 2.03
C LYS A 24 -15.87 18.42 1.48
N GLN A 25 -16.14 18.45 0.20
CA GLN A 25 -16.87 17.37 -0.46
C GLN A 25 -15.93 16.21 -0.77
N PRO A 26 -16.41 14.96 -0.76
CA PRO A 26 -15.64 13.81 -1.18
C PRO A 26 -15.10 13.99 -2.60
N ALA A 27 -13.84 13.71 -2.81
CA ALA A 27 -13.21 13.63 -4.11
C ALA A 27 -13.20 12.17 -4.60
N PRO A 28 -13.16 11.91 -5.93
CA PRO A 28 -13.08 10.54 -6.44
C PRO A 28 -11.90 9.75 -5.89
N GLU A 29 -10.80 10.43 -5.59
CA GLU A 29 -9.56 9.88 -5.04
C GLU A 29 -9.68 9.50 -3.56
N ASP A 30 -10.68 10.03 -2.84
CA ASP A 30 -10.87 9.76 -1.41
C ASP A 30 -11.28 8.31 -1.14
N HIS A 31 -11.87 7.64 -2.15
CA HIS A 31 -12.20 6.21 -2.09
C HIS A 31 -12.09 5.59 -3.49
N VAL A 32 -11.10 4.75 -3.68
CA VAL A 32 -10.78 4.10 -4.96
C VAL A 32 -10.94 2.61 -4.84
N VAL A 33 -11.63 2.00 -5.80
CA VAL A 33 -11.88 0.56 -5.85
C VAL A 33 -11.56 0.04 -7.25
N ALA A 34 -10.85 -1.09 -7.32
CA ALA A 34 -10.74 -1.88 -8.54
C ALA A 34 -10.98 -3.36 -8.21
N ASP A 35 -11.90 -3.98 -8.96
CA ASP A 35 -12.31 -5.37 -8.80
C ASP A 35 -12.02 -6.16 -10.10
N HIS A 36 -11.30 -7.25 -9.95
CA HIS A 36 -10.97 -8.17 -11.04
C HIS A 36 -11.36 -9.63 -10.68
N GLY A 37 -12.26 -9.80 -9.72
CA GLY A 37 -12.77 -11.09 -9.26
C GLY A 37 -11.84 -11.74 -8.23
N TRP A 38 -10.75 -12.36 -8.66
CA TRP A 38 -9.81 -13.06 -7.78
C TRP A 38 -8.69 -12.17 -7.21
N PHE A 39 -8.64 -10.91 -7.61
CA PHE A 39 -7.81 -9.88 -6.99
C PHE A 39 -8.54 -8.54 -7.03
N ALA A 40 -8.28 -7.72 -6.04
CA ALA A 40 -8.92 -6.42 -5.87
C ALA A 40 -8.00 -5.47 -5.09
N ILE A 41 -8.32 -4.19 -5.17
CA ILE A 41 -7.71 -3.15 -4.35
C ILE A 41 -8.78 -2.16 -3.89
N VAL A 42 -8.66 -1.73 -2.64
CA VAL A 42 -9.42 -0.61 -2.07
C VAL A 42 -8.44 0.35 -1.42
N SER A 43 -8.56 1.63 -1.73
CA SER A 43 -7.82 2.71 -1.09
C SER A 43 -8.82 3.73 -0.57
N ASP A 44 -8.72 4.10 0.70
CA ASP A 44 -9.64 5.00 1.39
C ASP A 44 -8.86 6.07 2.16
N ARG A 45 -9.37 7.29 2.12
CA ARG A 45 -8.76 8.43 2.78
C ARG A 45 -8.69 8.30 4.31
N GLY A 46 -9.46 7.40 4.91
CA GLY A 46 -9.65 7.38 6.34
C GLY A 46 -10.56 8.51 6.84
N ARG A 47 -10.54 8.75 8.15
CA ARG A 47 -11.47 9.71 8.79
C ARG A 47 -10.81 11.02 9.20
N VAL A 48 -9.49 11.05 9.33
CA VAL A 48 -8.73 12.18 9.89
C VAL A 48 -8.06 13.02 8.81
N HIS A 49 -7.45 12.38 7.82
CA HIS A 49 -6.76 13.07 6.73
C HIS A 49 -7.73 13.84 5.82
N ARG A 50 -7.23 14.92 5.21
CA ARG A 50 -8.00 15.76 4.28
C ARG A 50 -8.01 15.24 2.86
N THR A 51 -6.98 14.49 2.51
CA THR A 51 -6.74 13.90 1.19
C THR A 51 -6.34 12.45 1.36
N ASN A 52 -6.56 11.63 0.36
CA ASN A 52 -5.96 10.32 0.28
C ASN A 52 -4.56 10.48 -0.33
N GLU A 53 -3.54 10.30 0.48
CA GLU A 53 -2.13 10.38 0.10
C GLU A 53 -1.58 9.01 -0.28
N ASP A 54 -2.33 7.96 0.01
CA ASP A 54 -2.08 6.60 -0.48
C ASP A 54 -2.44 6.47 -1.96
N ALA A 55 -1.76 5.57 -2.62
CA ALA A 55 -2.13 5.09 -3.94
C ALA A 55 -1.78 3.61 -4.10
N GLY A 56 -2.54 2.93 -4.94
CA GLY A 56 -2.21 1.57 -5.29
C GLY A 56 -2.68 1.21 -6.69
N ALA A 57 -2.16 0.14 -7.20
CA ALA A 57 -2.52 -0.40 -8.51
C ALA A 57 -2.41 -1.92 -8.52
N VAL A 58 -3.30 -2.55 -9.29
CA VAL A 58 -3.30 -4.00 -9.48
C VAL A 58 -3.41 -4.30 -10.98
N ALA A 59 -2.77 -5.35 -11.44
CA ALA A 59 -2.82 -5.77 -12.84
C ALA A 59 -2.82 -7.29 -12.97
N ALA A 60 -3.68 -7.81 -13.86
CA ALA A 60 -3.59 -9.20 -14.32
C ALA A 60 -2.34 -9.38 -15.18
N ARG A 61 -1.62 -10.47 -14.96
CA ARG A 61 -0.49 -10.90 -15.77
C ARG A 61 -0.87 -12.15 -16.54
N ALA A 62 -0.07 -12.55 -17.52
CA ALA A 62 -0.36 -13.75 -18.34
C ALA A 62 -0.51 -15.02 -17.47
N THR A 63 0.25 -15.11 -16.39
CA THR A 63 0.30 -16.27 -15.49
C THR A 63 0.00 -15.93 -14.04
N GLY A 64 -0.44 -14.69 -13.73
CA GLY A 64 -0.62 -14.29 -12.34
C GLY A 64 -1.07 -12.85 -12.16
N VAL A 65 -0.49 -12.15 -11.19
CA VAL A 65 -0.91 -10.82 -10.75
C VAL A 65 0.28 -9.94 -10.38
N ALA A 66 0.13 -8.64 -10.51
CA ALA A 66 0.99 -7.63 -9.89
C ALA A 66 0.15 -6.74 -8.98
N LEU A 67 0.65 -6.49 -7.77
CA LEU A 67 0.05 -5.64 -6.74
C LEU A 67 1.06 -4.57 -6.34
N VAL A 68 0.62 -3.32 -6.24
CA VAL A 68 1.43 -2.18 -5.83
C VAL A 68 0.66 -1.35 -4.82
N VAL A 69 1.31 -1.00 -3.71
CA VAL A 69 0.82 -0.01 -2.74
C VAL A 69 1.94 0.99 -2.47
N CYS A 70 1.60 2.27 -2.48
CA CYS A 70 2.49 3.39 -2.18
C CYS A 70 1.75 4.30 -1.21
N ASP A 71 2.36 4.55 -0.06
CA ASP A 71 1.86 5.41 1.00
C ASP A 71 2.61 6.74 0.96
N GLY A 72 1.88 7.83 0.79
CA GLY A 72 2.45 9.17 0.68
C GLY A 72 2.83 9.74 2.04
N VAL A 73 4.09 10.13 2.23
CA VAL A 73 4.58 10.65 3.50
C VAL A 73 3.92 11.99 3.82
N SER A 74 2.99 12.01 4.78
CA SER A 74 2.10 13.15 5.10
C SER A 74 2.81 14.42 5.57
N SER A 75 4.07 14.32 5.98
CA SER A 75 4.88 15.48 6.34
C SER A 75 5.46 16.23 5.13
N THR A 76 5.23 15.72 3.91
CA THR A 76 5.81 16.25 2.68
C THR A 76 4.77 16.96 1.81
N ASP A 77 5.22 17.95 1.03
CA ASP A 77 4.37 18.64 0.06
C ASP A 77 3.96 17.68 -1.06
N GLN A 78 2.67 17.63 -1.40
CA GLN A 78 2.17 16.85 -2.55
C GLN A 78 2.48 15.35 -2.50
N SER A 79 2.54 14.74 -1.30
CA SER A 79 2.73 13.29 -1.09
C SER A 79 1.76 12.43 -1.91
N GLN A 80 0.49 12.86 -2.05
CA GLN A 80 -0.50 12.26 -2.93
C GLN A 80 -0.02 12.12 -4.39
N HIS A 81 0.66 13.12 -4.93
CA HIS A 81 1.20 13.04 -6.29
C HIS A 81 2.39 12.08 -6.39
N ALA A 82 3.20 12.00 -5.33
CA ALA A 82 4.32 11.06 -5.28
C ALA A 82 3.81 9.61 -5.32
N SER A 83 2.88 9.25 -4.44
CA SER A 83 2.32 7.90 -4.35
C SER A 83 1.57 7.50 -5.64
N GLN A 84 0.74 8.39 -6.20
CA GLN A 84 0.00 8.14 -7.45
C GLN A 84 0.92 7.94 -8.65
N ASN A 85 1.95 8.78 -8.80
CA ASN A 85 2.92 8.64 -9.89
C ASN A 85 3.76 7.39 -9.73
N ALA A 86 4.19 7.08 -8.49
CA ALA A 86 4.93 5.86 -8.19
C ALA A 86 4.11 4.61 -8.53
N ALA A 87 2.89 4.49 -7.99
CA ALA A 87 2.04 3.32 -8.23
C ALA A 87 1.77 3.09 -9.72
N ARG A 88 1.44 4.16 -10.47
CA ARG A 88 1.21 4.09 -11.92
C ARG A 88 2.46 3.68 -12.71
N THR A 89 3.61 4.25 -12.38
CA THR A 89 4.87 3.96 -13.06
C THR A 89 5.31 2.52 -12.79
N ILE A 90 5.22 2.09 -11.52
CA ILE A 90 5.63 0.76 -11.12
C ILE A 90 4.76 -0.30 -11.78
N ILE A 91 3.42 -0.21 -11.67
CA ILE A 91 2.54 -1.22 -12.24
C ILE A 91 2.73 -1.35 -13.77
N GLY A 92 2.91 -0.24 -14.49
CA GLY A 92 3.11 -0.24 -15.95
C GLY A 92 4.42 -0.90 -16.40
N LEU A 93 5.40 -1.05 -15.52
CA LEU A 93 6.67 -1.73 -15.83
C LEU A 93 6.68 -3.20 -15.39
N VAL A 94 5.97 -3.54 -14.30
CA VAL A 94 6.00 -4.91 -13.78
C VAL A 94 4.92 -5.81 -14.35
N ASP A 95 3.81 -5.27 -14.87
CA ASP A 95 2.69 -6.06 -15.40
C ASP A 95 3.09 -6.95 -16.60
N SER A 96 3.94 -6.43 -17.48
CA SER A 96 4.40 -7.10 -18.69
C SER A 96 5.73 -7.83 -18.56
N ALA A 97 6.41 -7.76 -17.43
CA ALA A 97 7.67 -8.44 -17.20
C ALA A 97 7.47 -9.97 -17.20
N SER A 98 8.39 -10.72 -17.82
CA SER A 98 8.35 -12.19 -17.71
C SER A 98 8.67 -12.62 -16.27
N PRO A 99 8.20 -13.82 -15.81
CA PRO A 99 8.46 -14.30 -14.44
C PRO A 99 9.95 -14.24 -14.08
N ALA A 100 10.82 -14.71 -14.97
CA ALA A 100 12.28 -14.70 -14.76
C ALA A 100 12.89 -13.28 -14.65
N ARG A 101 12.14 -12.24 -14.99
CA ARG A 101 12.56 -10.83 -14.96
C ARG A 101 11.82 -10.00 -13.91
N ALA A 102 10.88 -10.59 -13.18
CA ALA A 102 10.06 -9.87 -12.22
C ALA A 102 10.89 -9.05 -11.23
N GLY A 103 11.89 -9.65 -10.62
CA GLY A 103 12.79 -8.94 -9.70
C GLY A 103 13.54 -7.77 -10.34
N THR A 104 14.09 -7.98 -11.56
CA THR A 104 14.76 -6.88 -12.30
C THR A 104 13.76 -5.77 -12.67
N ALA A 105 12.54 -6.13 -13.05
CA ALA A 105 11.51 -5.17 -13.41
C ALA A 105 11.09 -4.31 -12.19
N ILE A 106 11.00 -4.89 -10.99
CA ILE A 106 10.69 -4.14 -9.76
C ILE A 106 11.79 -3.10 -9.48
N VAL A 107 13.07 -3.48 -9.58
CA VAL A 107 14.17 -2.52 -9.38
C VAL A 107 14.12 -1.39 -10.41
N GLN A 108 13.95 -1.71 -11.69
CA GLN A 108 13.83 -0.70 -12.75
C GLN A 108 12.58 0.19 -12.56
N ALA A 109 11.50 -0.38 -12.05
CA ALA A 109 10.28 0.36 -11.77
C ALA A 109 10.46 1.34 -10.60
N ALA A 110 11.17 0.94 -9.54
CA ALA A 110 11.53 1.82 -8.45
C ALA A 110 12.43 2.99 -8.92
N GLU A 111 13.45 2.70 -9.74
CA GLU A 111 14.31 3.73 -10.36
C GLU A 111 13.52 4.71 -11.21
N ALA A 112 12.57 4.21 -12.02
CA ALA A 112 11.72 5.04 -12.87
C ALA A 112 10.76 5.90 -12.03
N ALA A 113 10.14 5.34 -10.99
CA ALA A 113 9.27 6.06 -10.07
C ALA A 113 10.03 7.16 -9.32
N GLN A 114 11.23 6.86 -8.83
CA GLN A 114 12.13 7.84 -8.21
C GLN A 114 12.45 9.00 -9.17
N ALA A 115 12.79 8.69 -10.41
CA ALA A 115 13.09 9.70 -11.42
C ALA A 115 11.87 10.58 -11.74
N GLU A 116 10.67 9.99 -11.80
CA GLU A 116 9.42 10.73 -12.02
C GLU A 116 9.13 11.69 -10.86
N ILE A 117 9.21 11.23 -9.60
CA ILE A 117 9.04 12.08 -8.41
C ILE A 117 10.06 13.24 -8.43
N MET A 118 11.32 12.96 -8.71
CA MET A 118 12.36 13.98 -8.79
C MET A 118 12.09 15.00 -9.91
N SER A 119 11.51 14.58 -11.04
CA SER A 119 11.25 15.45 -12.20
C SER A 119 10.22 16.52 -11.90
N VAL A 120 9.24 16.23 -11.04
CA VAL A 120 8.14 17.13 -10.67
C VAL A 120 8.40 17.90 -9.37
N THR A 121 9.44 17.51 -8.63
CA THR A 121 9.80 18.14 -7.36
C THR A 121 10.43 19.51 -7.58
N SER A 122 9.86 20.53 -6.92
CA SER A 122 10.48 21.88 -6.91
C SER A 122 11.80 21.85 -6.16
N ARG A 123 12.84 22.42 -6.75
CA ARG A 123 14.17 22.59 -6.09
C ARG A 123 14.14 23.46 -4.83
N SER A 124 13.06 24.19 -4.59
CA SER A 124 12.86 25.05 -3.44
C SER A 124 11.96 24.44 -2.37
N SER A 125 11.44 23.22 -2.58
CA SER A 125 10.65 22.54 -1.55
C SER A 125 11.54 22.19 -0.37
N ALA A 126 11.12 22.59 0.83
CA ALA A 126 11.81 22.23 2.08
C ALA A 126 11.47 20.77 2.48
N GLU A 127 10.30 20.30 2.05
CA GLU A 127 9.76 18.96 2.31
C GLU A 127 9.30 18.37 0.97
N PRO A 128 10.22 17.80 0.18
CA PRO A 128 9.91 17.30 -1.15
C PRO A 128 8.94 16.12 -1.10
N PRO A 129 8.07 15.95 -2.13
CA PRO A 129 7.13 14.85 -2.17
C PRO A 129 7.85 13.50 -2.09
N SER A 130 7.31 12.61 -1.26
CA SER A 130 7.86 11.29 -1.03
C SER A 130 6.78 10.28 -0.70
N CYS A 131 7.08 8.99 -0.93
CA CYS A 131 6.17 7.89 -0.61
C CYS A 131 6.93 6.60 -0.33
N THR A 132 6.26 5.67 0.35
CA THR A 132 6.70 4.27 0.43
C THR A 132 6.47 3.55 -0.89
N MET A 133 6.93 2.33 -0.98
CA MET A 133 6.64 1.42 -2.09
C MET A 133 6.63 -0.01 -1.57
N VAL A 134 5.59 -0.76 -1.88
CA VAL A 134 5.60 -2.22 -1.84
C VAL A 134 5.00 -2.77 -3.12
N THR A 135 5.72 -3.68 -3.75
CA THR A 135 5.34 -4.27 -5.04
C THR A 135 5.47 -5.78 -4.94
N VAL A 136 4.41 -6.49 -5.29
CA VAL A 136 4.39 -7.94 -5.38
C VAL A 136 4.08 -8.34 -6.81
N VAL A 137 4.90 -9.22 -7.37
CA VAL A 137 4.68 -9.88 -8.65
C VAL A 137 4.61 -11.36 -8.40
N ALA A 138 3.49 -11.98 -8.71
CA ALA A 138 3.26 -13.41 -8.53
C ALA A 138 2.89 -14.05 -9.88
N ASP A 139 3.57 -15.12 -10.23
CA ASP A 139 3.30 -15.93 -11.41
C ASP A 139 3.01 -17.37 -10.97
N ILE A 140 1.82 -17.90 -11.35
CA ILE A 140 1.34 -19.22 -10.96
C ILE A 140 1.92 -20.27 -11.92
N ASP A 141 2.53 -21.32 -11.36
CA ASP A 141 3.02 -22.50 -12.08
C ASP A 141 2.51 -23.79 -11.41
N GLY A 142 1.42 -24.33 -11.93
CA GLY A 142 0.78 -25.53 -11.40
C GLY A 142 0.29 -25.36 -9.95
N ALA A 143 0.96 -26.04 -9.01
CA ALA A 143 0.62 -26.02 -7.58
C ALA A 143 1.41 -24.99 -6.75
N THR A 144 2.23 -24.16 -7.40
CA THR A 144 3.05 -23.14 -6.76
C THR A 144 2.89 -21.79 -7.43
N ALA A 145 3.31 -20.74 -6.75
CA ALA A 145 3.49 -19.43 -7.34
C ALA A 145 4.91 -18.93 -7.07
N ASP A 146 5.59 -18.50 -8.12
CA ASP A 146 6.84 -17.76 -8.00
C ASP A 146 6.54 -16.30 -7.71
N VAL A 147 7.01 -15.80 -6.57
CA VAL A 147 6.69 -14.48 -6.05
C VAL A 147 7.97 -13.67 -5.87
N CYS A 148 7.97 -12.46 -6.44
CA CYS A 148 8.97 -11.44 -6.18
C CYS A 148 8.32 -10.28 -5.43
N VAL A 149 8.91 -9.90 -4.30
CA VAL A 149 8.49 -8.75 -3.50
C VAL A 149 9.63 -7.73 -3.49
N GLY A 150 9.30 -6.45 -3.70
CA GLY A 150 10.24 -5.35 -3.53
C GLY A 150 9.59 -4.21 -2.76
N TRP A 151 10.32 -3.61 -1.80
CA TRP A 151 9.75 -2.58 -0.95
C TRP A 151 10.75 -1.51 -0.50
N LEU A 152 10.20 -0.35 -0.18
CA LEU A 152 10.84 0.79 0.49
C LEU A 152 9.83 1.38 1.47
N GLY A 153 10.20 1.54 2.73
CA GLY A 153 9.31 2.03 3.78
C GLY A 153 8.71 0.89 4.61
N ASP A 154 7.52 1.11 5.14
CA ASP A 154 6.82 0.27 6.10
C ASP A 154 5.43 -0.20 5.62
N SER A 155 5.07 0.07 4.37
CA SER A 155 3.98 -0.66 3.71
C SER A 155 4.35 -2.13 3.57
N ARG A 156 3.41 -3.04 3.82
CA ARG A 156 3.71 -4.45 4.02
C ARG A 156 3.06 -5.35 2.98
N ALA A 157 3.72 -6.47 2.71
CA ALA A 157 3.16 -7.61 1.98
C ALA A 157 3.12 -8.84 2.87
N TYR A 158 2.05 -9.62 2.76
CA TYR A 158 1.83 -10.84 3.53
C TYR A 158 1.42 -11.99 2.60
N TRP A 159 1.84 -13.22 2.97
CA TRP A 159 1.29 -14.46 2.48
C TRP A 159 0.40 -15.10 3.54
N LEU A 160 -0.84 -15.40 3.18
CA LEU A 160 -1.82 -16.01 4.08
C LEU A 160 -2.19 -17.39 3.54
N ALA A 161 -1.82 -18.42 4.27
CA ALA A 161 -2.11 -19.82 3.93
C ALA A 161 -2.02 -20.72 5.17
N ASN A 162 -2.72 -21.84 5.16
CA ASN A 162 -2.61 -22.88 6.19
C ASN A 162 -2.84 -22.38 7.62
N GLY A 163 -3.78 -21.44 7.82
CA GLY A 163 -4.14 -20.94 9.14
C GLY A 163 -3.20 -19.87 9.70
N LYS A 164 -2.35 -19.27 8.88
CA LYS A 164 -1.44 -18.20 9.33
C LYS A 164 -1.17 -17.15 8.24
N ALA A 165 -0.86 -15.93 8.67
CA ALA A 165 -0.16 -14.96 7.84
C ALA A 165 1.34 -15.06 8.07
N THR A 166 2.11 -14.67 7.08
CA THR A 166 3.56 -14.51 7.13
C THR A 166 3.90 -13.21 6.43
N GLN A 167 4.47 -12.25 7.15
CA GLN A 167 4.95 -11.02 6.56
C GLN A 167 6.13 -11.32 5.63
N LEU A 168 6.04 -10.82 4.39
CA LEU A 168 7.05 -11.00 3.34
C LEU A 168 8.02 -9.83 3.23
N THR A 169 7.70 -8.72 3.86
CA THR A 169 8.53 -7.52 3.93
C THR A 169 9.11 -7.35 5.32
N ARG A 170 10.13 -6.51 5.44
CA ARG A 170 10.62 -6.02 6.73
C ARG A 170 10.66 -4.50 6.69
N ASP A 171 10.00 -3.85 7.63
CA ASP A 171 9.84 -2.40 7.62
C ASP A 171 11.19 -1.67 7.66
N HIS A 172 11.33 -0.68 6.80
CA HIS A 172 12.42 0.29 6.90
C HIS A 172 11.98 1.39 7.87
N SER A 173 12.06 1.11 9.16
CA SER A 173 11.72 2.04 10.23
C SER A 173 12.83 2.14 11.27
N TRP A 174 12.87 3.28 11.95
CA TRP A 174 13.81 3.49 13.04
C TRP A 174 13.68 2.40 14.13
N ALA A 175 12.46 1.97 14.43
CA ALA A 175 12.22 0.92 15.43
C ALA A 175 12.91 -0.40 15.04
N ILE A 176 12.76 -0.83 13.79
CA ILE A 176 13.39 -2.04 13.27
C ILE A 176 14.92 -1.92 13.28
N GLU A 177 15.47 -0.76 12.88
CA GLU A 177 16.92 -0.53 12.95
C GLU A 177 17.47 -0.63 14.39
N GLN A 178 16.72 -0.10 15.38
CA GLN A 178 17.14 -0.21 16.78
C GLN A 178 17.06 -1.64 17.30
N GLN A 179 16.05 -2.42 16.89
CA GLN A 179 15.95 -3.84 17.22
C GLN A 179 17.16 -4.63 16.67
N ASP A 180 17.59 -4.32 15.44
CA ASP A 180 18.75 -4.97 14.79
C ASP A 180 20.06 -4.61 15.49
N LEU A 181 20.21 -3.38 15.96
CA LEU A 181 21.38 -2.95 16.72
C LEU A 181 21.42 -3.63 18.10
N GLY A 182 20.27 -3.98 18.68
CA GLY A 182 20.18 -4.66 19.97
C GLY A 182 20.68 -3.84 21.17
N GLU A 183 20.78 -2.51 21.01
CA GLU A 183 21.28 -1.61 22.07
C GLU A 183 20.19 -1.12 23.00
N LEU A 184 18.92 -1.12 22.53
CA LEU A 184 17.75 -0.67 23.28
C LEU A 184 16.80 -1.84 23.52
N ASP A 185 16.11 -1.84 24.68
CA ASP A 185 15.04 -2.78 24.92
C ASP A 185 13.75 -2.35 24.17
N GLN A 186 12.84 -3.30 23.95
CA GLN A 186 11.63 -3.08 23.18
C GLN A 186 10.77 -1.96 23.76
N ALA A 187 10.63 -1.89 25.08
CA ALA A 187 9.81 -0.86 25.73
C ALA A 187 10.36 0.55 25.50
N THR A 188 11.69 0.68 25.43
CA THR A 188 12.37 1.94 25.10
C THR A 188 12.14 2.32 23.65
N ILE A 189 12.22 1.33 22.73
CA ILE A 189 11.95 1.55 21.29
C ILE A 189 10.52 2.02 21.08
N ASP A 190 9.54 1.32 21.66
CA ASP A 190 8.11 1.62 21.50
C ASP A 190 7.71 2.98 22.10
N ALA A 191 8.41 3.44 23.12
CA ALA A 191 8.18 4.74 23.76
C ALA A 191 8.85 5.92 23.04
N ASP A 192 9.74 5.67 22.08
CA ASP A 192 10.44 6.72 21.34
C ASP A 192 9.52 7.33 20.26
N LYS A 193 9.56 8.65 20.13
CA LYS A 193 8.76 9.39 19.12
C LYS A 193 9.08 8.98 17.68
N ARG A 194 10.24 8.39 17.44
CA ARG A 194 10.70 7.93 16.14
C ARG A 194 10.26 6.50 15.82
N ALA A 195 9.58 5.80 16.73
CA ALA A 195 9.20 4.40 16.54
C ALA A 195 8.53 4.13 15.18
N HIS A 196 7.69 5.07 14.73
CA HIS A 196 6.99 5.01 13.44
C HIS A 196 7.67 5.81 12.31
N SER A 197 8.92 6.26 12.49
CA SER A 197 9.60 7.01 11.45
C SER A 197 10.24 6.04 10.45
N ILE A 198 9.89 6.17 9.18
CA ILE A 198 10.51 5.41 8.09
C ILE A 198 11.94 5.92 7.84
N THR A 199 12.80 5.03 7.36
CA THR A 199 14.23 5.32 7.11
C THR A 199 14.61 5.21 5.62
N ARG A 200 13.73 4.62 4.80
CA ARG A 200 13.90 4.49 3.34
C ARG A 200 12.57 4.72 2.63
N TRP A 201 12.61 5.50 1.54
CA TRP A 201 11.43 5.86 0.73
C TRP A 201 11.81 6.27 -0.70
N LEU A 202 10.83 6.48 -1.57
CA LEU A 202 10.96 7.17 -2.85
C LEU A 202 10.75 8.68 -2.61
N GLY A 203 11.69 9.52 -3.02
CA GLY A 203 11.60 10.98 -2.83
C GLY A 203 12.92 11.67 -3.11
N ALA A 204 12.87 13.00 -3.35
CA ALA A 204 14.07 13.76 -3.71
C ALA A 204 15.08 13.93 -2.55
N ASP A 205 14.65 13.71 -1.33
CA ASP A 205 15.46 13.70 -0.10
C ASP A 205 15.87 12.29 0.34
N SER A 206 15.49 11.26 -0.42
CA SER A 206 15.90 9.88 -0.14
C SER A 206 17.42 9.72 -0.36
N HIS A 207 18.09 9.11 0.61
CA HIS A 207 19.51 8.76 0.51
C HIS A 207 19.74 7.46 -0.28
N ASP A 208 18.78 6.54 -0.24
CA ASP A 208 18.82 5.26 -0.93
C ASP A 208 17.38 4.82 -1.32
N ALA A 209 17.07 4.95 -2.60
CA ALA A 209 15.80 4.53 -3.19
C ALA A 209 15.89 3.14 -3.85
N THR A 210 16.91 2.34 -3.53
CA THR A 210 17.02 0.96 -4.01
C THR A 210 16.08 0.06 -3.21
N PRO A 211 15.10 -0.63 -3.81
CA PRO A 211 14.20 -1.48 -3.04
C PRO A 211 14.93 -2.68 -2.43
N GLU A 212 14.55 -3.05 -1.21
CA GLU A 212 14.86 -4.36 -0.69
C GLU A 212 14.01 -5.40 -1.43
N MET A 213 14.57 -6.60 -1.63
CA MET A 213 13.97 -7.60 -2.52
C MET A 213 13.92 -8.97 -1.85
N GLN A 214 12.80 -9.66 -2.03
CA GLN A 214 12.67 -11.08 -1.71
C GLN A 214 12.07 -11.84 -2.88
N ALA A 215 12.62 -13.01 -3.19
CA ALA A 215 12.05 -13.97 -4.16
C ALA A 215 11.83 -15.31 -3.47
N LEU A 216 10.65 -15.89 -3.68
CA LEU A 216 10.24 -17.14 -3.03
C LEU A 216 9.24 -17.90 -3.92
N SER A 217 9.13 -19.20 -3.69
CA SER A 217 8.07 -20.03 -4.29
C SER A 217 7.10 -20.42 -3.19
N LEU A 218 5.80 -20.15 -3.40
CA LEU A 218 4.73 -20.37 -2.44
C LEU A 218 3.85 -21.52 -2.86
N GLU A 219 3.50 -22.39 -1.93
CA GLU A 219 2.55 -23.50 -2.17
C GLU A 219 1.11 -22.94 -2.20
N LEU A 220 0.35 -23.32 -3.24
CA LEU A 220 -1.05 -22.94 -3.42
C LEU A 220 -2.01 -23.99 -2.82
N PRO A 221 -3.21 -23.60 -2.38
CA PRO A 221 -3.80 -22.25 -2.44
C PRO A 221 -3.32 -21.34 -1.31
N GLY A 222 -3.49 -20.03 -1.52
CA GLY A 222 -3.26 -19.03 -0.51
C GLY A 222 -3.58 -17.63 -1.03
N MET A 223 -3.39 -16.62 -0.20
CA MET A 223 -3.74 -15.25 -0.50
C MET A 223 -2.55 -14.31 -0.29
N LEU A 224 -2.29 -13.44 -1.24
CA LEU A 224 -1.42 -12.29 -1.07
C LEU A 224 -2.26 -11.11 -0.53
N LEU A 225 -1.75 -10.44 0.49
CA LEU A 225 -2.29 -9.20 1.02
C LEU A 225 -1.18 -8.17 1.05
N VAL A 226 -1.44 -6.99 0.49
CA VAL A 226 -0.50 -5.86 0.45
C VAL A 226 -1.22 -4.65 0.99
N CYS A 227 -0.64 -3.93 1.96
CA CYS A 227 -1.31 -2.80 2.58
C CYS A 227 -0.35 -1.70 3.05
N SER A 228 -0.89 -0.48 3.19
CA SER A 228 -0.25 0.62 3.91
C SER A 228 -0.38 0.44 5.43
N ASP A 229 0.27 1.30 6.17
CA ASP A 229 0.30 1.28 7.64
C ASP A 229 -1.07 1.60 8.26
N GLY A 230 -1.95 2.29 7.55
CA GLY A 230 -3.33 2.56 7.95
C GLY A 230 -4.16 1.31 8.24
N LEU A 231 -3.77 0.13 7.71
CA LEU A 231 -4.36 -1.14 8.12
C LEU A 231 -3.57 -1.80 9.26
N TRP A 232 -2.27 -2.06 9.07
CA TRP A 232 -1.50 -2.92 9.98
C TRP A 232 -1.23 -2.25 11.35
N ASN A 233 -1.32 -0.93 11.47
CA ASN A 233 -1.28 -0.24 12.76
C ASN A 233 -2.41 -0.69 13.72
N TYR A 234 -3.55 -1.17 13.17
CA TYR A 234 -4.65 -1.73 13.95
C TYR A 234 -4.61 -3.26 14.06
N ALA A 235 -3.69 -3.91 13.35
CA ALA A 235 -3.50 -5.35 13.33
C ALA A 235 -1.99 -5.66 13.34
N PRO A 236 -1.29 -5.39 14.46
CA PRO A 236 0.18 -5.34 14.49
C PRO A 236 0.86 -6.70 14.36
N SER A 237 0.16 -7.79 14.63
CA SER A 237 0.72 -9.13 14.51
C SER A 237 0.23 -9.88 13.27
N ASP A 238 1.03 -10.84 12.80
CA ASP A 238 0.63 -11.74 11.72
C ASP A 238 -0.67 -12.49 12.03
N ALA A 239 -0.91 -12.84 13.31
CA ALA A 239 -2.14 -13.48 13.73
C ALA A 239 -3.34 -12.55 13.58
N ASP A 240 -3.23 -11.28 13.98
CA ASP A 240 -4.29 -10.29 13.82
C ASP A 240 -4.63 -10.08 12.33
N ILE A 241 -3.62 -9.99 11.47
CA ILE A 241 -3.80 -9.89 10.01
C ILE A 241 -4.55 -11.11 9.48
N TYR A 242 -4.17 -12.33 9.91
CA TYR A 242 -4.85 -13.55 9.48
C TYR A 242 -6.32 -13.56 9.90
N ASP A 243 -6.58 -13.33 11.18
CA ASP A 243 -7.94 -13.36 11.76
C ASP A 243 -8.84 -12.29 11.10
N LEU A 244 -8.31 -11.11 10.86
CA LEU A 244 -9.01 -10.06 10.13
C LEU A 244 -9.26 -10.46 8.68
N ALA A 245 -8.27 -10.97 7.97
CA ALA A 245 -8.42 -11.33 6.56
C ALA A 245 -9.48 -12.42 6.36
N PHE A 246 -9.59 -13.40 7.25
CA PHE A 246 -10.53 -14.52 7.15
C PHE A 246 -11.81 -14.34 8.00
N GLY A 247 -12.00 -13.22 8.67
CA GLY A 247 -13.18 -12.94 9.50
C GLY A 247 -14.51 -12.97 8.76
N GLY A 248 -14.51 -12.81 7.43
CA GLY A 248 -15.70 -12.96 6.56
C GLY A 248 -15.91 -14.37 6.02
N GLY A 249 -15.02 -15.31 6.33
CA GLY A 249 -15.02 -16.69 5.83
C GLY A 249 -14.06 -16.92 4.66
N ASP A 250 -13.80 -18.20 4.37
CA ASP A 250 -12.83 -18.60 3.34
C ASP A 250 -13.28 -18.23 1.91
N ASP A 251 -14.58 -18.30 1.65
CA ASP A 251 -15.17 -18.04 0.32
C ASP A 251 -15.53 -16.56 0.07
N GLU A 252 -15.11 -15.65 0.95
CA GLU A 252 -15.38 -14.21 0.78
C GLU A 252 -14.64 -13.69 -0.46
N PRO A 253 -15.32 -13.00 -1.42
CA PRO A 253 -14.67 -12.44 -2.60
C PRO A 253 -13.57 -11.43 -2.24
N SER A 254 -12.49 -11.38 -3.04
CA SER A 254 -11.32 -10.51 -2.80
C SER A 254 -11.72 -9.05 -2.56
N LEU A 255 -12.66 -8.49 -3.35
CA LEU A 255 -13.15 -7.13 -3.15
C LEU A 255 -13.85 -6.97 -1.80
N ALA A 256 -14.83 -7.84 -1.48
CA ALA A 256 -15.58 -7.73 -0.23
C ALA A 256 -14.65 -7.82 0.99
N ARG A 257 -13.64 -8.68 0.90
CA ARG A 257 -12.59 -8.82 1.91
C ARG A 257 -11.76 -7.53 2.06
N ALA A 258 -11.31 -6.93 0.95
CA ALA A 258 -10.56 -5.68 0.97
C ALA A 258 -11.41 -4.52 1.55
N GLU A 259 -12.68 -4.40 1.13
CA GLU A 259 -13.61 -3.40 1.68
C GLU A 259 -13.83 -3.58 3.18
N ARG A 260 -13.96 -4.83 3.65
CA ARG A 260 -14.13 -5.13 5.07
C ARG A 260 -12.89 -4.79 5.90
N LEU A 261 -11.69 -5.04 5.38
CA LEU A 261 -10.44 -4.66 6.04
C LEU A 261 -10.30 -3.14 6.16
N VAL A 262 -10.61 -2.42 5.10
CA VAL A 262 -10.63 -0.94 5.11
C VAL A 262 -11.71 -0.41 6.05
N ALA A 263 -12.91 -1.00 6.04
CA ALA A 263 -13.98 -0.62 6.97
C ALA A 263 -13.57 -0.85 8.43
N PHE A 264 -12.92 -1.98 8.74
CA PHE A 264 -12.39 -2.26 10.07
C PHE A 264 -11.41 -1.16 10.52
N ALA A 265 -10.41 -0.81 9.72
CA ALA A 265 -9.45 0.23 10.09
C ALA A 265 -10.13 1.58 10.30
N ASN A 266 -11.11 1.92 9.47
CA ASN A 266 -11.95 3.10 9.65
C ASN A 266 -12.76 3.07 10.95
N GLU A 267 -13.30 1.91 11.36
CA GLU A 267 -14.04 1.75 12.62
C GLU A 267 -13.13 1.86 13.84
N GLN A 268 -11.88 1.45 13.75
CA GLN A 268 -10.86 1.64 14.80
C GLN A 268 -10.41 3.11 14.94
N GLY A 269 -10.80 3.99 14.03
CA GLY A 269 -10.50 5.41 14.10
C GLY A 269 -10.15 6.04 12.75
N GLY A 270 -9.65 5.26 11.80
CA GLY A 270 -9.27 5.75 10.47
C GLY A 270 -8.29 6.91 10.55
N HIS A 271 -7.28 6.80 11.42
CA HIS A 271 -6.36 7.91 11.68
C HIS A 271 -5.49 8.22 10.47
N ASP A 272 -5.20 7.22 9.63
CA ASP A 272 -4.44 7.39 8.41
C ASP A 272 -5.25 7.00 7.17
N ASN A 273 -4.66 7.21 6.00
CA ASN A 273 -5.11 6.65 4.73
C ASN A 273 -4.93 5.12 4.77
N ILE A 274 -5.82 4.39 4.13
CA ILE A 274 -5.88 2.93 4.23
C ILE A 274 -5.94 2.35 2.83
N THR A 275 -4.89 1.64 2.42
CA THR A 275 -4.87 0.95 1.13
C THR A 275 -4.63 -0.53 1.32
N VAL A 276 -5.49 -1.35 0.72
CA VAL A 276 -5.46 -2.82 0.80
C VAL A 276 -5.62 -3.41 -0.59
N ALA A 277 -4.62 -4.15 -1.04
CA ALA A 277 -4.70 -4.97 -2.26
C ALA A 277 -4.63 -6.45 -1.89
N ILE A 278 -5.49 -7.26 -2.50
CA ILE A 278 -5.63 -8.70 -2.24
C ILE A 278 -5.59 -9.48 -3.55
N ALA A 279 -4.98 -10.65 -3.53
CA ALA A 279 -5.08 -11.64 -4.60
C ALA A 279 -5.20 -13.05 -4.03
N ASP A 280 -6.27 -13.75 -4.40
CA ASP A 280 -6.51 -15.15 -4.06
C ASP A 280 -5.85 -16.06 -5.11
N LEU A 281 -4.75 -16.70 -4.73
CA LEU A 281 -3.99 -17.57 -5.63
C LEU A 281 -4.44 -19.03 -5.46
N THR A 282 -4.92 -19.61 -6.54
CA THR A 282 -5.35 -21.02 -6.58
C THR A 282 -4.56 -21.79 -7.63
N PRO A 283 -4.34 -23.10 -7.43
CA PRO A 283 -3.69 -23.94 -8.42
C PRO A 283 -4.40 -23.83 -9.78
N GLN A 284 -3.65 -23.60 -10.84
CA GLN A 284 -4.19 -23.71 -12.19
C GLN A 284 -4.24 -25.19 -12.60
N THR A 285 -5.43 -25.67 -12.92
CA THR A 285 -5.59 -27.01 -13.54
C THR A 285 -5.15 -26.89 -15.01
N ILE A 286 -4.08 -27.61 -15.36
CA ILE A 286 -3.58 -27.75 -16.75
C ILE A 286 -4.58 -28.56 -17.59
#